data_0fc9ef63c7656e5224e26d7e9a28b224
#
_entry.id   0fc9ef63c7656e5224e26d7e9a28b224
#
_cell.length_a   1.000
_cell.length_b   1.000
_cell.length_c   1.000
_cell.angle_alpha   90.00
_cell.angle_beta   90.00
_cell.angle_gamma   90.00
#
_symmetry.space_group_name_H-M   'P 1'
#
loop_
_entity.id
_entity.type
_entity.pdbx_description
1 polymer ?
#
loop_
_entity_poly.entity_id
_entity_poly.type
_entity_poly.pdbx_seq_one_letter_code
_entity_poly.pdbx_strand_id
1 'polypeptide(L)'
;MNKRLLISAVTMAAFLAFSSCSRAVSPDNTTTSEITTVSEETSETTAEVTEASSKPYDHTFNPHVISQVFVDKFGKEFEENYYRYCDAVLTGADSVKLDKQEYLEMFINISRTCLPIVAQNAFFFADEAKPLENGEYELKYNIPKDEYLKSVDEFKARVEYLIESACLEDDSDLERALALYISESARIDYDYDAMNTDSYVSAEGYTISPYRALMTDKGICQEIAGAYAYLLLQVGIDATTASGLTKDSSSAHEWTIAKLDGKYYHCDVTFQCTSKYSVNFFGMNDAEREKQGDWDMEYINIGDINQIWHKDLPIEDNRFEQLWKCFTCFLDRDENKLFCYDDSGTEDSCYYDMSVA
;
A
#
# COMPACT_ATOMS: atom_id res chain seq x y z
N MET A 1 1.42 -47.94 0.56
CA MET A 1 0.20 -47.10 0.59
C MET A 1 0.69 -45.65 0.70
N ASN A 2 0.81 -45.01 -0.43
CA ASN A 2 1.33 -43.63 -0.52
C ASN A 2 0.22 -42.65 -0.21
N LYS A 3 0.30 -41.97 0.93
CA LYS A 3 -0.44 -40.75 1.18
C LYS A 3 0.30 -39.64 0.45
N ARG A 4 -0.16 -39.30 -0.75
CA ARG A 4 0.19 -38.05 -1.40
C ARG A 4 -0.41 -36.93 -0.54
N LEU A 5 0.43 -36.07 0.00
CA LEU A 5 0.00 -34.78 0.53
C LEU A 5 -0.65 -34.02 -0.63
N LEU A 6 -1.95 -33.84 -0.54
CA LEU A 6 -2.63 -32.77 -1.24
C LEU A 6 -2.22 -31.47 -0.53
N ILE A 7 -1.15 -30.86 -1.00
CA ILE A 7 -0.82 -29.48 -0.65
C ILE A 7 -1.83 -28.61 -1.39
N SER A 8 -2.50 -27.83 -0.63
CA SER A 8 -3.72 -27.12 -0.90
C SER A 8 -3.60 -26.14 -2.08
N ALA A 9 -4.20 -26.53 -3.17
CA ALA A 9 -4.71 -25.62 -4.20
C ALA A 9 -5.94 -24.82 -3.73
N VAL A 10 -6.12 -24.60 -2.44
CA VAL A 10 -7.33 -23.96 -1.87
C VAL A 10 -7.16 -22.45 -1.71
N THR A 11 -5.95 -21.93 -1.71
CA THR A 11 -5.70 -20.49 -1.58
C THR A 11 -5.84 -19.71 -2.88
N MET A 12 -5.94 -20.37 -4.03
CA MET A 12 -6.07 -19.72 -5.34
C MET A 12 -7.47 -19.79 -5.97
N ALA A 13 -8.41 -20.54 -5.40
CA ALA A 13 -9.75 -20.72 -6.01
C ALA A 13 -10.78 -19.65 -5.64
N ALA A 14 -10.46 -18.71 -4.76
CA ALA A 14 -11.39 -17.65 -4.36
C ALA A 14 -11.39 -16.42 -5.30
N PHE A 15 -10.51 -16.36 -6.30
CA PHE A 15 -10.36 -15.19 -7.18
C PHE A 15 -10.98 -15.35 -8.58
N LEU A 16 -11.77 -16.39 -8.85
CA LEU A 16 -12.28 -16.69 -10.19
C LEU A 16 -13.72 -16.23 -10.48
N ALA A 17 -14.24 -15.21 -9.84
CA ALA A 17 -15.58 -14.70 -10.19
C ALA A 17 -15.69 -13.19 -10.04
N PHE A 18 -14.99 -12.41 -10.86
CA PHE A 18 -15.15 -10.95 -10.84
C PHE A 18 -15.39 -10.36 -12.22
N SER A 19 -16.66 -10.29 -12.56
CA SER A 19 -17.17 -9.44 -13.61
C SER A 19 -18.10 -8.41 -12.96
N SER A 20 -17.79 -7.15 -13.20
CA SER A 20 -18.63 -5.95 -13.01
C SER A 20 -18.45 -5.11 -11.73
N CYS A 21 -17.51 -4.18 -11.76
CA CYS A 21 -17.73 -2.86 -11.20
C CYS A 21 -17.80 -1.87 -12.36
N SER A 22 -18.95 -1.77 -13.02
CA SER A 22 -19.22 -0.76 -14.03
C SER A 22 -20.40 0.10 -13.61
N ARG A 23 -20.07 1.26 -13.02
CA ARG A 23 -20.93 2.45 -13.14
C ARG A 23 -20.09 3.56 -13.72
N ALA A 24 -20.06 3.61 -15.04
CA ALA A 24 -19.56 4.74 -15.79
C ALA A 24 -20.53 5.92 -15.61
N VAL A 25 -20.04 7.01 -15.07
CA VAL A 25 -20.64 8.33 -15.23
C VAL A 25 -19.86 9.02 -16.36
N SER A 26 -20.51 9.21 -17.49
CA SER A 26 -19.99 10.02 -18.59
C SER A 26 -20.08 11.50 -18.22
N PRO A 27 -19.05 12.30 -18.44
CA PRO A 27 -19.18 13.74 -18.50
C PRO A 27 -19.24 14.20 -19.96
N ASP A 28 -20.44 14.58 -20.37
CA ASP A 28 -20.59 15.51 -21.50
C ASP A 28 -20.88 16.89 -20.92
N ASN A 29 -19.99 17.85 -21.14
CA ASN A 29 -20.34 19.20 -21.58
C ASN A 29 -19.12 20.11 -21.63
N THR A 30 -18.71 20.40 -22.85
CA THR A 30 -17.80 21.48 -23.23
C THR A 30 -18.58 22.80 -23.14
N THR A 31 -18.17 23.74 -22.28
CA THR A 31 -18.58 25.14 -22.38
C THR A 31 -17.35 26.03 -22.29
N THR A 32 -17.02 26.63 -23.42
CA THR A 32 -15.97 27.64 -23.56
C THR A 32 -16.47 28.96 -22.97
N SER A 33 -15.79 29.52 -21.99
CA SER A 33 -16.04 30.88 -21.50
C SER A 33 -14.80 31.73 -21.70
N GLU A 34 -14.99 32.85 -22.41
CA GLU A 34 -13.97 33.86 -22.68
C GLU A 34 -13.51 34.57 -21.39
N ILE A 35 -12.21 34.71 -21.23
CA ILE A 35 -11.58 35.43 -20.12
C ILE A 35 -11.46 36.90 -20.53
N THR A 36 -12.16 37.77 -19.80
CA THR A 36 -12.00 39.23 -19.89
C THR A 36 -10.96 39.64 -18.85
N THR A 37 -9.84 40.19 -19.31
CA THR A 37 -8.78 40.76 -18.48
C THR A 37 -9.22 42.12 -17.92
N VAL A 38 -9.27 42.22 -16.59
CA VAL A 38 -9.33 43.51 -15.88
C VAL A 38 -8.00 43.66 -15.13
N SER A 39 -7.25 44.69 -15.49
CA SER A 39 -6.02 45.10 -14.81
C SER A 39 -6.39 46.07 -13.68
N GLU A 40 -6.12 45.70 -12.42
CA GLU A 40 -6.02 46.63 -11.30
C GLU A 40 -4.62 46.62 -10.70
N GLU A 41 -4.01 47.79 -10.69
CA GLU A 41 -2.76 48.08 -9.97
C GLU A 41 -3.01 48.06 -8.48
N THR A 42 -2.29 47.17 -7.73
CA THR A 42 -2.21 47.26 -6.29
C THR A 42 -0.74 47.23 -5.85
N SER A 43 -0.42 48.18 -4.99
CA SER A 43 0.89 48.52 -4.44
C SER A 43 1.56 47.34 -3.75
N GLU A 44 2.82 47.07 -4.14
CA GLU A 44 3.75 46.14 -3.49
C GLU A 44 4.02 46.60 -2.04
N THR A 45 3.58 45.77 -1.10
CA THR A 45 4.21 45.66 0.21
C THR A 45 4.99 44.37 0.20
N THR A 46 6.28 44.47 -0.03
CA THR A 46 7.24 43.33 0.13
C THR A 46 7.27 42.93 1.59
N ALA A 47 6.47 41.95 1.96
CA ALA A 47 6.76 41.10 3.10
C ALA A 47 7.87 40.16 2.63
N GLU A 48 9.01 40.17 3.30
CA GLU A 48 10.01 39.11 3.19
C GLU A 48 9.30 37.81 3.60
N VAL A 49 8.87 37.03 2.61
CA VAL A 49 8.56 35.63 2.80
C VAL A 49 9.92 34.95 3.03
N THR A 50 10.24 34.68 4.27
CA THR A 50 11.26 33.69 4.62
C THR A 50 10.73 32.36 4.10
N GLU A 51 11.20 31.95 2.91
CA GLU A 51 11.05 30.58 2.44
C GLU A 51 11.71 29.69 3.49
N ALA A 52 10.92 29.10 4.36
CA ALA A 52 11.30 27.91 5.07
C ALA A 52 11.38 26.80 3.99
N SER A 53 12.55 26.65 3.39
CA SER A 53 12.84 25.55 2.46
C SER A 53 12.78 24.25 3.28
N SER A 54 11.62 23.64 3.34
CA SER A 54 11.47 22.31 3.91
C SER A 54 12.35 21.34 3.11
N LYS A 55 13.27 20.67 3.79
CA LYS A 55 14.25 19.78 3.17
C LYS A 55 13.58 18.45 2.83
N PRO A 56 13.80 17.88 1.63
CA PRO A 56 13.32 16.54 1.31
C PRO A 56 13.77 15.53 2.37
N TYR A 57 12.92 14.55 2.63
CA TYR A 57 13.23 13.46 3.56
C TYR A 57 14.39 12.63 3.01
N ASP A 58 15.50 12.56 3.77
CA ASP A 58 16.69 11.77 3.42
C ASP A 58 16.45 10.32 3.87
N HIS A 59 15.81 9.52 3.01
CA HIS A 59 15.46 8.15 3.32
C HIS A 59 16.57 7.19 2.94
N THR A 60 16.90 6.29 3.85
CA THR A 60 17.75 5.12 3.58
C THR A 60 16.88 3.87 3.64
N PHE A 61 16.92 3.06 2.59
CA PHE A 61 16.16 1.80 2.51
C PHE A 61 16.35 0.94 3.77
N ASN A 62 15.24 0.59 4.42
CA ASN A 62 15.24 -0.30 5.57
C ASN A 62 15.01 -1.76 5.12
N PRO A 63 16.00 -2.65 5.24
CA PRO A 63 15.86 -4.05 4.85
C PRO A 63 14.93 -4.85 5.77
N HIS A 64 14.66 -4.35 6.98
CA HIS A 64 13.98 -5.06 8.06
C HIS A 64 12.67 -4.36 8.43
N VAL A 65 11.68 -4.46 7.54
CA VAL A 65 10.34 -3.95 7.82
C VAL A 65 9.34 -5.11 7.87
N ILE A 66 8.52 -5.10 8.90
CA ILE A 66 7.45 -6.08 9.12
C ILE A 66 6.33 -5.40 9.91
N SER A 67 5.07 -5.72 9.58
CA SER A 67 3.96 -5.19 10.36
C SER A 67 3.95 -5.75 11.79
N GLN A 68 3.68 -4.87 12.76
CA GLN A 68 3.53 -5.23 14.17
C GLN A 68 2.40 -6.26 14.39
N VAL A 69 1.39 -6.26 13.51
CA VAL A 69 0.30 -7.26 13.53
C VAL A 69 0.84 -8.69 13.47
N PHE A 70 1.88 -8.95 12.68
CA PHE A 70 2.52 -10.27 12.60
C PHE A 70 3.36 -10.56 13.83
N VAL A 71 4.11 -9.57 14.32
CA VAL A 71 4.96 -9.71 15.51
C VAL A 71 4.11 -9.99 16.76
N ASP A 72 2.99 -9.30 16.91
CA ASP A 72 2.04 -9.51 18.01
C ASP A 72 1.41 -10.90 17.95
N LYS A 73 1.17 -11.42 16.75
CA LYS A 73 0.57 -12.75 16.55
C LYS A 73 1.55 -13.89 16.73
N PHE A 74 2.77 -13.78 16.20
CA PHE A 74 3.72 -14.89 16.10
C PHE A 74 4.93 -14.76 17.01
N GLY A 75 5.14 -13.58 17.59
CA GLY A 75 6.18 -13.30 18.55
C GLY A 75 7.53 -12.91 17.95
N LYS A 76 8.44 -12.55 18.85
CA LYS A 76 9.77 -12.02 18.48
C LYS A 76 10.66 -13.01 17.72
N GLU A 77 10.55 -14.30 18.02
CA GLU A 77 11.28 -15.35 17.28
C GLU A 77 10.92 -15.33 15.77
N PHE A 78 9.62 -15.11 15.46
CA PHE A 78 9.15 -14.96 14.09
C PHE A 78 9.79 -13.77 13.39
N GLU A 79 9.81 -12.60 14.05
CA GLU A 79 10.44 -11.37 13.56
C GLU A 79 11.94 -11.57 13.28
N GLU A 80 12.69 -12.16 14.23
CA GLU A 80 14.13 -12.42 14.09
C GLU A 80 14.44 -13.36 12.91
N ASN A 81 13.58 -14.37 12.67
CA ASN A 81 13.69 -15.26 11.52
C ASN A 81 13.34 -14.55 10.22
N TYR A 82 12.33 -13.65 10.25
CA TYR A 82 11.98 -12.87 9.08
C TYR A 82 13.12 -11.93 8.66
N TYR A 83 13.79 -11.26 9.59
CA TYR A 83 14.95 -10.42 9.28
C TYR A 83 16.10 -11.24 8.67
N ARG A 84 16.37 -12.43 9.17
CA ARG A 84 17.35 -13.36 8.53
C ARG A 84 16.95 -13.73 7.10
N TYR A 85 15.66 -13.92 6.86
CA TYR A 85 15.13 -14.16 5.53
C TYR A 85 15.31 -12.94 4.61
N CYS A 86 14.99 -11.74 5.08
CA CYS A 86 15.21 -10.51 4.34
C CYS A 86 16.68 -10.31 3.94
N ASP A 87 17.61 -10.53 4.88
CA ASP A 87 19.05 -10.44 4.61
C ASP A 87 19.50 -11.43 3.54
N ALA A 88 19.05 -12.67 3.65
CA ALA A 88 19.39 -13.71 2.67
C ALA A 88 18.86 -13.36 1.27
N VAL A 89 17.61 -12.92 1.17
CA VAL A 89 17.00 -12.52 -0.08
C VAL A 89 17.70 -11.31 -0.68
N LEU A 90 17.89 -10.23 0.08
CA LEU A 90 18.47 -8.98 -0.43
C LEU A 90 19.95 -9.08 -0.79
N THR A 91 20.65 -10.11 -0.30
CA THR A 91 22.05 -10.40 -0.68
C THR A 91 22.17 -11.49 -1.75
N GLY A 92 21.05 -12.05 -2.20
CA GLY A 92 21.03 -13.14 -3.16
C GLY A 92 21.73 -14.40 -2.61
N ALA A 93 21.52 -14.73 -1.33
CA ALA A 93 22.08 -15.93 -0.72
C ALA A 93 21.51 -17.19 -1.38
N ASP A 94 22.28 -18.27 -1.40
CA ASP A 94 21.83 -19.55 -1.97
C ASP A 94 20.93 -20.32 -1.00
N SER A 95 20.93 -19.95 0.29
CA SER A 95 20.11 -20.58 1.34
C SER A 95 19.85 -19.62 2.50
N VAL A 96 18.85 -19.97 3.30
CA VAL A 96 18.53 -19.29 4.56
C VAL A 96 18.27 -20.30 5.67
N LYS A 97 18.76 -20.03 6.88
CA LYS A 97 18.48 -20.84 8.06
C LYS A 97 17.32 -20.27 8.85
N LEU A 98 16.27 -21.09 9.04
CA LEU A 98 15.08 -20.74 9.82
C LEU A 98 14.88 -21.74 10.95
N ASP A 99 14.33 -21.26 12.07
CA ASP A 99 14.14 -22.10 13.27
C ASP A 99 12.93 -23.02 13.14
N LYS A 100 11.98 -22.72 12.25
CA LYS A 100 10.79 -23.54 11.97
C LYS A 100 10.51 -23.64 10.47
N GLN A 101 10.04 -24.80 10.04
CA GLN A 101 9.77 -25.09 8.63
C GLN A 101 8.61 -24.25 8.10
N GLU A 102 7.56 -24.05 8.89
CA GLU A 102 6.39 -23.27 8.50
C GLU A 102 6.70 -21.78 8.21
N TYR A 103 7.81 -21.26 8.74
CA TYR A 103 8.18 -19.85 8.58
C TYR A 103 8.46 -19.48 7.12
N LEU A 104 9.04 -20.37 6.33
CA LEU A 104 9.35 -20.05 4.94
C LEU A 104 8.09 -19.71 4.13
N GLU A 105 7.06 -20.54 4.23
CA GLU A 105 5.78 -20.30 3.55
C GLU A 105 5.11 -19.01 4.04
N MET A 106 5.13 -18.77 5.35
CA MET A 106 4.59 -17.56 5.93
C MET A 106 5.36 -16.31 5.45
N PHE A 107 6.69 -16.39 5.38
CA PHE A 107 7.53 -15.28 4.92
C PHE A 107 7.32 -14.97 3.45
N ILE A 108 7.15 -15.97 2.60
CA ILE A 108 6.79 -15.78 1.19
C ILE A 108 5.45 -15.02 1.08
N ASN A 109 4.45 -15.39 1.88
CA ASN A 109 3.15 -14.73 1.85
C ASN A 109 3.20 -13.29 2.34
N ILE A 110 3.77 -13.03 3.53
CA ILE A 110 3.87 -11.65 4.07
C ILE A 110 4.84 -10.77 3.28
N SER A 111 5.76 -11.36 2.51
CA SER A 111 6.68 -10.61 1.66
C SER A 111 5.98 -9.86 0.53
N ARG A 112 4.75 -10.23 0.18
CA ARG A 112 3.96 -9.40 -0.75
C ARG A 112 3.90 -7.95 -0.28
N THR A 113 3.69 -7.74 1.01
CA THR A 113 3.62 -6.40 1.63
C THR A 113 4.95 -5.98 2.27
N CYS A 114 5.66 -6.88 2.95
CA CYS A 114 6.83 -6.52 3.77
C CYS A 114 8.17 -6.61 3.03
N LEU A 115 8.24 -7.27 1.88
CA LEU A 115 9.43 -7.34 1.01
C LEU A 115 9.02 -7.62 -0.45
N PRO A 116 8.37 -6.68 -1.15
CA PRO A 116 7.69 -6.88 -2.42
C PRO A 116 8.53 -7.50 -3.54
N ILE A 117 9.84 -7.35 -3.54
CA ILE A 117 10.72 -7.94 -4.55
C ILE A 117 10.60 -9.48 -4.61
N VAL A 118 10.29 -10.13 -3.49
CA VAL A 118 10.07 -11.59 -3.41
C VAL A 118 8.82 -12.00 -4.18
N ALA A 119 7.81 -11.13 -4.22
CA ALA A 119 6.57 -11.41 -4.93
C ALA A 119 6.71 -11.40 -6.46
N GLN A 120 7.88 -11.03 -7.00
CA GLN A 120 8.16 -11.12 -8.43
C GLN A 120 8.61 -12.55 -8.79
N ASN A 121 7.68 -13.41 -9.18
CA ASN A 121 7.93 -14.81 -9.49
C ASN A 121 8.96 -15.02 -10.62
N ALA A 122 9.19 -14.01 -11.47
CA ALA A 122 10.26 -14.07 -12.45
C ALA A 122 11.66 -14.17 -11.81
N PHE A 123 11.81 -13.76 -10.54
CA PHE A 123 13.07 -13.80 -9.81
C PHE A 123 13.23 -15.08 -8.99
N PHE A 124 12.12 -15.65 -8.47
CA PHE A 124 12.13 -16.79 -7.56
C PHE A 124 11.24 -17.95 -8.03
N PHE A 125 11.66 -19.17 -7.70
CA PHE A 125 10.82 -20.36 -7.68
C PHE A 125 10.44 -20.70 -6.23
N ALA A 126 9.41 -20.05 -5.70
CA ALA A 126 8.96 -20.30 -4.33
C ALA A 126 8.53 -21.76 -4.10
N ASP A 127 7.92 -22.40 -5.10
CA ASP A 127 7.38 -23.76 -5.01
C ASP A 127 8.47 -24.86 -4.94
N GLU A 128 9.74 -24.51 -5.17
CA GLU A 128 10.85 -25.43 -5.20
C GLU A 128 11.85 -25.27 -4.04
N ALA A 129 11.57 -24.37 -3.09
CA ALA A 129 12.40 -24.25 -1.90
C ALA A 129 12.39 -25.57 -1.12
N LYS A 130 13.52 -26.29 -1.18
CA LYS A 130 13.66 -27.59 -0.52
C LYS A 130 14.34 -27.39 0.83
N PRO A 131 13.84 -28.04 1.88
CA PRO A 131 14.59 -28.10 3.12
C PRO A 131 15.89 -28.86 2.86
N LEU A 132 16.98 -28.21 3.20
CA LEU A 132 18.31 -28.83 3.33
C LEU A 132 18.43 -29.46 4.72
N GLU A 133 19.63 -29.81 5.14
CA GLU A 133 19.85 -30.32 6.49
C GLU A 133 19.86 -29.19 7.51
N ASN A 134 19.45 -29.46 8.76
CA ASN A 134 19.58 -28.54 9.91
C ASN A 134 18.75 -27.24 9.86
N GLY A 135 17.57 -27.26 9.26
CA GLY A 135 16.67 -26.08 9.20
C GLY A 135 17.13 -25.04 8.17
N GLU A 136 18.03 -25.39 7.29
CA GLU A 136 18.45 -24.59 6.16
C GLU A 136 17.55 -24.86 4.95
N TYR A 137 17.18 -23.80 4.22
CA TYR A 137 16.29 -23.85 3.05
C TYR A 137 17.01 -23.25 1.86
N GLU A 138 16.99 -23.96 0.72
CA GLU A 138 17.52 -23.47 -0.54
C GLU A 138 16.68 -22.27 -1.03
N LEU A 139 17.35 -21.17 -1.40
CA LEU A 139 16.77 -20.05 -2.13
C LEU A 139 17.16 -20.20 -3.60
N LYS A 140 16.16 -20.35 -4.45
CA LYS A 140 16.39 -20.62 -5.86
C LYS A 140 15.93 -19.47 -6.71
N TYR A 141 16.80 -18.99 -7.59
CA TYR A 141 16.56 -17.84 -8.45
C TYR A 141 16.33 -18.28 -9.90
N ASN A 142 15.37 -17.66 -10.57
CA ASN A 142 15.04 -17.90 -11.98
C ASN A 142 15.98 -17.19 -12.95
N ILE A 143 16.66 -16.16 -12.47
CA ILE A 143 17.57 -15.32 -13.26
C ILE A 143 18.99 -15.43 -12.69
N PRO A 144 20.04 -15.09 -13.47
CA PRO A 144 21.41 -15.02 -12.98
C PRO A 144 21.52 -14.10 -11.74
N LYS A 145 22.40 -14.49 -10.81
CA LYS A 145 22.55 -13.80 -9.52
C LYS A 145 22.93 -12.31 -9.68
N ASP A 146 23.76 -11.99 -10.64
CA ASP A 146 24.17 -10.61 -10.92
C ASP A 146 23.00 -9.77 -11.46
N GLU A 147 22.15 -10.36 -12.29
CA GLU A 147 20.92 -9.74 -12.76
C GLU A 147 19.91 -9.53 -11.62
N TYR A 148 19.77 -10.53 -10.75
CA TYR A 148 18.92 -10.42 -9.57
C TYR A 148 19.38 -9.31 -8.62
N LEU A 149 20.68 -9.25 -8.29
CA LEU A 149 21.23 -8.23 -7.42
C LEU A 149 21.08 -6.81 -8.00
N LYS A 150 21.20 -6.67 -9.33
CA LYS A 150 20.88 -5.42 -10.00
C LYS A 150 19.42 -5.01 -9.80
N SER A 151 18.49 -5.96 -9.92
CA SER A 151 17.07 -5.70 -9.66
C SER A 151 16.79 -5.31 -8.19
N VAL A 152 17.55 -5.88 -7.23
CA VAL A 152 17.50 -5.47 -5.81
C VAL A 152 17.95 -4.02 -5.64
N ASP A 153 19.04 -3.62 -6.28
CA ASP A 153 19.54 -2.24 -6.20
C ASP A 153 18.57 -1.24 -6.88
N GLU A 154 17.99 -1.60 -8.02
CA GLU A 154 16.97 -0.79 -8.70
C GLU A 154 15.71 -0.65 -7.84
N PHE A 155 15.28 -1.73 -7.18
CA PHE A 155 14.14 -1.70 -6.26
C PHE A 155 14.38 -0.78 -5.06
N LYS A 156 15.55 -0.90 -4.40
CA LYS A 156 15.92 -0.02 -3.28
C LYS A 156 15.91 1.45 -3.68
N ALA A 157 16.61 1.77 -4.77
CA ALA A 157 16.66 3.14 -5.29
C ALA A 157 15.27 3.69 -5.65
N ARG A 158 14.37 2.84 -6.17
CA ARG A 158 13.00 3.25 -6.48
C ARG A 158 12.19 3.55 -5.21
N VAL A 159 12.31 2.73 -4.17
CA VAL A 159 11.64 2.94 -2.88
C VAL A 159 12.12 4.24 -2.23
N GLU A 160 13.44 4.46 -2.18
CA GLU A 160 14.03 5.71 -1.69
C GLU A 160 13.49 6.91 -2.46
N TYR A 161 13.52 6.86 -3.79
CA TYR A 161 12.98 7.94 -4.64
C TYR A 161 11.50 8.25 -4.36
N LEU A 162 10.64 7.24 -4.21
CA LEU A 162 9.21 7.44 -3.96
C LEU A 162 8.97 8.14 -2.62
N ILE A 163 9.71 7.78 -1.59
CA ILE A 163 9.62 8.37 -0.25
C ILE A 163 10.18 9.79 -0.26
N GLU A 164 11.38 10.01 -0.79
CA GLU A 164 12.01 11.32 -0.86
C GLU A 164 11.22 12.34 -1.70
N SER A 165 10.52 11.86 -2.73
CA SER A 165 9.69 12.73 -3.58
C SER A 165 8.36 13.13 -2.93
N ALA A 166 7.90 12.41 -1.92
CA ALA A 166 6.62 12.67 -1.25
C ALA A 166 6.78 13.33 0.12
N CYS A 167 7.77 12.92 0.90
CA CYS A 167 7.94 13.29 2.31
C CYS A 167 8.99 14.39 2.52
N LEU A 168 8.86 15.13 3.61
CA LEU A 168 9.84 16.11 4.08
C LEU A 168 10.46 15.65 5.41
N GLU A 169 11.65 16.20 5.73
CA GLU A 169 12.43 15.80 6.92
C GLU A 169 11.64 15.99 8.23
N ASP A 170 10.90 17.09 8.31
CA ASP A 170 10.16 17.49 9.51
C ASP A 170 8.69 16.99 9.53
N ASP A 171 8.25 16.22 8.51
CA ASP A 171 6.90 15.65 8.49
C ASP A 171 6.66 14.74 9.71
N SER A 172 5.54 14.89 10.37
CA SER A 172 5.01 13.92 11.35
C SER A 172 4.62 12.61 10.68
N ASP A 173 4.35 11.56 11.45
CA ASP A 173 3.89 10.28 10.90
C ASP A 173 2.58 10.43 10.12
N LEU A 174 1.66 11.28 10.59
CA LEU A 174 0.42 11.56 9.86
C LEU A 174 0.68 12.30 8.54
N GLU A 175 1.56 13.30 8.54
CA GLU A 175 1.94 14.01 7.31
C GLU A 175 2.61 13.09 6.30
N ARG A 176 3.55 12.23 6.75
CA ARG A 176 4.15 11.20 5.88
C ARG A 176 3.11 10.25 5.32
N ALA A 177 2.19 9.76 6.16
CA ALA A 177 1.14 8.87 5.71
C ALA A 177 0.23 9.52 4.66
N LEU A 178 -0.20 10.76 4.88
CA LEU A 178 -1.01 11.53 3.94
C LEU A 178 -0.24 11.87 2.66
N ALA A 179 1.02 12.29 2.77
CA ALA A 179 1.86 12.62 1.62
C ALA A 179 2.07 11.40 0.72
N LEU A 180 2.39 10.23 1.28
CA LEU A 180 2.50 8.97 0.55
C LEU A 180 1.16 8.54 -0.04
N TYR A 181 0.04 8.69 0.70
CA TYR A 181 -1.29 8.37 0.21
C TYR A 181 -1.68 9.20 -1.03
N ILE A 182 -1.46 10.52 -0.96
CA ILE A 182 -1.74 11.45 -2.06
C ILE A 182 -0.80 11.16 -3.25
N SER A 183 0.50 10.94 -2.98
CA SER A 183 1.48 10.63 -4.01
C SER A 183 1.14 9.33 -4.75
N GLU A 184 0.84 8.25 -4.01
CA GLU A 184 0.50 6.95 -4.59
C GLU A 184 -0.80 7.03 -5.41
N SER A 185 -1.85 7.67 -4.90
CA SER A 185 -3.12 7.83 -5.62
C SER A 185 -2.99 8.69 -6.88
N ALA A 186 -2.10 9.70 -6.87
CA ALA A 186 -1.85 10.54 -8.03
C ALA A 186 -0.99 9.85 -9.10
N ARG A 187 -0.03 9.01 -8.66
CA ARG A 187 0.97 8.35 -9.50
C ARG A 187 0.43 7.11 -10.19
N ILE A 188 -0.28 6.24 -9.44
CA ILE A 188 -0.67 4.93 -9.94
C ILE A 188 -1.90 5.02 -10.82
N ASP A 189 -1.83 4.40 -12.00
CA ASP A 189 -2.97 4.16 -12.87
C ASP A 189 -3.53 2.75 -12.63
N TYR A 190 -4.86 2.65 -12.44
CA TYR A 190 -5.52 1.36 -12.24
C TYR A 190 -5.52 0.54 -13.54
N ASP A 191 -5.00 -0.68 -13.45
CA ASP A 191 -4.82 -1.58 -14.60
C ASP A 191 -6.05 -2.47 -14.81
N TYR A 192 -7.04 -1.97 -15.57
CA TYR A 192 -8.25 -2.71 -15.92
C TYR A 192 -7.98 -3.93 -16.79
N ASP A 193 -6.90 -3.94 -17.58
CA ASP A 193 -6.54 -5.08 -18.43
C ASP A 193 -6.01 -6.22 -17.56
N ALA A 194 -5.14 -5.92 -16.58
CA ALA A 194 -4.67 -6.90 -15.62
C ALA A 194 -5.80 -7.44 -14.72
N MET A 195 -6.75 -6.58 -14.32
CA MET A 195 -7.92 -7.01 -13.53
C MET A 195 -8.80 -8.00 -14.29
N ASN A 196 -8.94 -7.85 -15.61
CA ASN A 196 -9.83 -8.66 -16.45
C ASN A 196 -9.14 -9.89 -17.07
N THR A 197 -7.92 -10.21 -16.68
CA THR A 197 -7.19 -11.38 -17.14
C THR A 197 -7.13 -12.46 -16.06
N ASP A 198 -7.16 -13.72 -16.49
CA ASP A 198 -6.87 -14.87 -15.60
C ASP A 198 -5.35 -15.08 -15.40
N SER A 199 -4.53 -14.20 -15.97
CA SER A 199 -3.08 -14.28 -15.89
C SER A 199 -2.58 -13.62 -14.59
N TYR A 200 -1.66 -14.28 -13.90
CA TYR A 200 -0.90 -13.69 -12.79
C TYR A 200 0.30 -12.86 -13.26
N VAL A 201 0.43 -12.67 -14.56
CA VAL A 201 1.53 -11.90 -15.18
C VAL A 201 0.92 -10.84 -16.07
N SER A 202 1.35 -9.60 -15.91
CA SER A 202 0.93 -8.47 -16.72
C SER A 202 1.45 -8.57 -18.16
N ALA A 203 0.91 -7.75 -19.04
CA ALA A 203 1.36 -7.67 -20.45
C ALA A 203 2.86 -7.32 -20.58
N GLU A 204 3.40 -6.59 -19.60
CA GLU A 204 4.81 -6.21 -19.55
C GLU A 204 5.72 -7.31 -18.93
N GLY A 205 5.15 -8.44 -18.51
CA GLY A 205 5.90 -9.57 -17.95
C GLY A 205 6.15 -9.51 -16.45
N TYR A 206 5.52 -8.57 -15.73
CA TYR A 206 5.60 -8.53 -14.27
C TYR A 206 4.54 -9.44 -13.63
N THR A 207 4.90 -10.09 -12.54
CA THR A 207 3.92 -10.74 -11.66
C THR A 207 2.99 -9.68 -11.06
N ILE A 208 1.70 -9.96 -11.00
CA ILE A 208 0.69 -9.13 -10.35
C ILE A 208 0.98 -9.09 -8.84
N SER A 209 1.68 -8.05 -8.39
CA SER A 209 2.18 -7.92 -7.03
C SER A 209 2.53 -6.45 -6.70
N PRO A 210 2.65 -6.07 -5.42
CA PRO A 210 3.05 -4.72 -5.01
C PRO A 210 4.38 -4.26 -5.62
N TYR A 211 5.30 -5.18 -5.93
CA TYR A 211 6.52 -4.87 -6.66
C TYR A 211 6.24 -4.18 -8.00
N ARG A 212 5.26 -4.67 -8.77
CA ARG A 212 4.88 -4.06 -10.05
C ARG A 212 4.34 -2.64 -9.86
N ALA A 213 3.45 -2.42 -8.89
CA ALA A 213 2.91 -1.09 -8.62
C ALA A 213 4.00 -0.08 -8.22
N LEU A 214 5.00 -0.51 -7.43
CA LEU A 214 6.15 0.32 -7.08
C LEU A 214 7.04 0.66 -8.28
N MET A 215 7.26 -0.29 -9.18
CA MET A 215 8.22 -0.15 -10.27
C MET A 215 7.65 0.45 -11.55
N THR A 216 6.33 0.32 -11.80
CA THR A 216 5.73 0.64 -13.11
C THR A 216 4.63 1.69 -13.07
N ASP A 217 4.23 2.16 -11.89
CA ASP A 217 3.12 3.12 -11.71
C ASP A 217 1.76 2.58 -12.20
N LYS A 218 1.60 1.25 -12.24
CA LYS A 218 0.36 0.56 -12.60
C LYS A 218 0.05 -0.55 -11.61
N GLY A 219 -1.23 -0.77 -11.31
CA GLY A 219 -1.62 -1.85 -10.43
C GLY A 219 -3.11 -2.06 -10.34
N ILE A 220 -3.51 -3.20 -9.77
CA ILE A 220 -4.86 -3.46 -9.28
C ILE A 220 -4.89 -3.32 -7.75
N CYS A 221 -6.05 -3.48 -7.13
CA CYS A 221 -6.25 -3.20 -5.70
C CYS A 221 -5.18 -3.81 -4.78
N GLN A 222 -4.90 -5.11 -4.92
CA GLN A 222 -3.92 -5.82 -4.09
C GLN A 222 -2.49 -5.30 -4.25
N GLU A 223 -2.14 -4.81 -5.43
CA GLU A 223 -0.82 -4.27 -5.71
C GLU A 223 -0.65 -2.88 -5.12
N ILE A 224 -1.68 -2.04 -5.28
CA ILE A 224 -1.73 -0.67 -4.77
C ILE A 224 -1.75 -0.67 -3.25
N ALA A 225 -2.59 -1.51 -2.64
CA ALA A 225 -2.69 -1.64 -1.19
C ALA A 225 -1.35 -2.07 -0.57
N GLY A 226 -0.73 -3.12 -1.12
CA GLY A 226 0.55 -3.61 -0.63
C GLY A 226 1.71 -2.63 -0.88
N ALA A 227 1.70 -1.89 -1.99
CA ALA A 227 2.71 -0.86 -2.27
C ALA A 227 2.65 0.27 -1.24
N TYR A 228 1.47 0.81 -0.96
CA TYR A 228 1.29 1.85 0.04
C TYR A 228 1.65 1.35 1.46
N ALA A 229 1.20 0.15 1.86
CA ALA A 229 1.57 -0.44 3.14
C ALA A 229 3.09 -0.59 3.27
N TYR A 230 3.78 -1.02 2.21
CA TYR A 230 5.24 -1.15 2.22
C TYR A 230 5.96 0.19 2.38
N LEU A 231 5.52 1.24 1.68
CA LEU A 231 6.10 2.58 1.84
C LEU A 231 5.89 3.13 3.26
N LEU A 232 4.73 2.88 3.88
CA LEU A 232 4.49 3.23 5.28
C LEU A 232 5.46 2.51 6.22
N LEU A 233 5.65 1.20 6.05
CA LEU A 233 6.61 0.43 6.84
C LEU A 233 8.04 0.96 6.68
N GLN A 234 8.44 1.39 5.50
CA GLN A 234 9.75 1.97 5.24
C GLN A 234 10.01 3.27 6.01
N VAL A 235 8.97 4.08 6.22
CA VAL A 235 9.06 5.33 7.01
C VAL A 235 8.73 5.14 8.50
N GLY A 236 8.63 3.89 8.96
CA GLY A 236 8.43 3.55 10.38
C GLY A 236 6.95 3.55 10.84
N ILE A 237 6.00 3.68 9.93
CA ILE A 237 4.56 3.61 10.22
C ILE A 237 4.10 2.18 10.03
N ASP A 238 3.58 1.55 11.11
CA ASP A 238 3.07 0.18 11.04
C ASP A 238 1.87 0.09 10.11
N ALA A 239 1.94 -0.82 9.15
CA ALA A 239 0.89 -1.04 8.16
C ALA A 239 0.90 -2.47 7.64
N THR A 240 -0.26 -2.93 7.18
CA THR A 240 -0.44 -4.18 6.45
C THR A 240 -1.63 -4.07 5.52
N THR A 241 -1.95 -5.12 4.77
CA THR A 241 -3.14 -5.16 3.93
C THR A 241 -4.31 -5.84 4.64
N ALA A 242 -5.51 -5.52 4.18
CA ALA A 242 -6.74 -6.22 4.52
C ALA A 242 -7.48 -6.58 3.23
N SER A 243 -7.95 -7.80 3.13
CA SER A 243 -8.71 -8.29 1.97
C SER A 243 -10.05 -8.87 2.41
N GLY A 244 -11.08 -8.60 1.64
CA GLY A 244 -12.44 -9.03 1.96
C GLY A 244 -13.34 -9.17 0.75
N LEU A 245 -14.53 -9.71 1.01
CA LEU A 245 -15.61 -9.86 0.06
C LEU A 245 -16.78 -8.95 0.47
N THR A 246 -17.58 -8.53 -0.50
CA THR A 246 -18.90 -7.96 -0.22
C THR A 246 -19.80 -9.01 0.43
N LYS A 247 -20.83 -8.60 1.18
CA LYS A 247 -21.79 -9.51 1.86
C LYS A 247 -22.48 -10.48 0.91
N ASP A 248 -22.68 -10.09 -0.34
CA ASP A 248 -23.24 -10.97 -1.39
C ASP A 248 -22.17 -11.79 -2.12
N SER A 249 -20.91 -11.64 -1.73
CA SER A 249 -19.73 -12.29 -2.34
C SER A 249 -19.54 -11.99 -3.84
N SER A 250 -20.12 -10.89 -4.34
CA SER A 250 -20.02 -10.51 -5.75
C SER A 250 -18.72 -9.78 -6.10
N SER A 251 -18.02 -9.22 -5.11
CA SER A 251 -16.77 -8.49 -5.29
C SER A 251 -15.76 -8.81 -4.20
N ALA A 252 -14.49 -8.87 -4.58
CA ALA A 252 -13.36 -8.88 -3.65
C ALA A 252 -12.57 -7.60 -3.78
N HIS A 253 -11.96 -7.18 -2.69
CA HIS A 253 -11.10 -6.02 -2.69
C HIS A 253 -10.01 -6.15 -1.64
N GLU A 254 -8.90 -5.46 -1.87
CA GLU A 254 -7.80 -5.34 -0.92
C GLU A 254 -7.44 -3.87 -0.73
N TRP A 255 -7.20 -3.48 0.51
CA TRP A 255 -6.82 -2.13 0.93
C TRP A 255 -5.80 -2.17 2.06
N THR A 256 -5.25 -1.03 2.43
CA THR A 256 -4.26 -0.92 3.51
C THR A 256 -4.93 -0.67 4.85
N ILE A 257 -4.37 -1.26 5.92
CA ILE A 257 -4.59 -0.87 7.31
C ILE A 257 -3.29 -0.23 7.80
N ALA A 258 -3.38 1.01 8.31
CA ALA A 258 -2.24 1.77 8.82
C ALA A 258 -2.46 2.16 10.29
N LYS A 259 -1.38 2.14 11.09
CA LYS A 259 -1.42 2.53 12.51
C LYS A 259 -0.91 3.96 12.66
N LEU A 260 -1.84 4.86 12.98
CA LEU A 260 -1.57 6.28 13.20
C LEU A 260 -1.88 6.60 14.67
N ASP A 261 -0.94 7.19 15.39
CA ASP A 261 -1.03 7.50 16.83
C ASP A 261 -1.53 6.32 17.70
N GLY A 262 -1.01 5.14 17.40
CA GLY A 262 -1.28 3.94 18.16
C GLY A 262 -2.61 3.25 17.87
N LYS A 263 -3.40 3.75 16.89
CA LYS A 263 -4.67 3.15 16.44
C LYS A 263 -4.62 2.80 14.97
N TYR A 264 -5.29 1.70 14.59
CA TYR A 264 -5.38 1.30 13.19
C TYR A 264 -6.55 1.99 12.50
N TYR A 265 -6.39 2.22 11.18
CA TYR A 265 -7.37 2.82 10.28
C TYR A 265 -7.31 2.15 8.91
N HIS A 266 -8.46 2.10 8.23
CA HIS A 266 -8.51 1.69 6.83
C HIS A 266 -8.10 2.86 5.93
N CYS A 267 -7.21 2.58 4.97
CA CYS A 267 -6.75 3.52 3.96
C CYS A 267 -6.85 2.86 2.58
N ASP A 268 -7.70 3.37 1.70
CA ASP A 268 -7.92 2.78 0.39
C ASP A 268 -7.40 3.66 -0.74
N VAL A 269 -6.13 3.50 -1.08
CA VAL A 269 -5.49 4.22 -2.19
C VAL A 269 -6.13 3.85 -3.53
N THR A 270 -6.62 2.62 -3.69
CA THR A 270 -7.22 2.16 -4.95
C THR A 270 -8.46 2.96 -5.31
N PHE A 271 -9.37 3.15 -4.38
CA PHE A 271 -10.55 4.00 -4.61
C PHE A 271 -10.15 5.45 -4.87
N GLN A 272 -9.05 5.88 -4.26
CA GLN A 272 -8.52 7.22 -4.46
C GLN A 272 -7.87 7.43 -5.82
N CYS A 273 -7.32 6.41 -6.49
CA CYS A 273 -6.72 6.53 -7.83
C CYS A 273 -7.72 7.06 -8.87
N THR A 274 -9.03 6.87 -8.66
CA THR A 274 -10.09 7.39 -9.54
C THR A 274 -10.46 8.85 -9.25
N SER A 275 -10.09 9.35 -8.06
CA SER A 275 -10.35 10.72 -7.57
C SER A 275 -9.06 11.32 -7.05
N LYS A 276 -8.08 11.51 -7.93
CA LYS A 276 -6.75 12.01 -7.61
C LYS A 276 -6.82 13.31 -6.79
N TYR A 277 -5.90 13.45 -5.82
CA TYR A 277 -5.84 14.60 -4.91
C TYR A 277 -7.03 14.73 -3.93
N SER A 278 -7.65 13.63 -3.58
CA SER A 278 -8.66 13.53 -2.53
C SER A 278 -8.15 12.65 -1.38
N VAL A 279 -8.82 12.67 -0.24
CA VAL A 279 -8.48 11.83 0.94
C VAL A 279 -9.71 11.20 1.58
N ASN A 280 -10.82 11.14 0.86
CA ASN A 280 -12.08 10.62 1.40
C ASN A 280 -12.08 9.13 1.74
N PHE A 281 -11.06 8.39 1.30
CA PHE A 281 -10.84 6.99 1.67
C PHE A 281 -9.64 6.79 2.59
N PHE A 282 -9.17 7.85 3.25
CA PHE A 282 -8.08 7.81 4.21
C PHE A 282 -8.61 7.81 5.65
N GLY A 283 -8.03 6.97 6.50
CA GLY A 283 -8.30 6.98 7.93
C GLY A 283 -9.72 6.56 8.32
N MET A 284 -10.37 5.69 7.53
CA MET A 284 -11.72 5.21 7.80
C MET A 284 -11.74 4.25 8.99
N ASN A 285 -12.83 4.28 9.75
CA ASN A 285 -13.18 3.23 10.70
C ASN A 285 -14.02 2.13 10.03
N ASP A 286 -14.37 1.09 10.78
CA ASP A 286 -15.16 -0.05 10.30
C ASP A 286 -16.52 0.37 9.72
N ALA A 287 -17.21 1.27 10.39
CA ALA A 287 -18.53 1.73 9.95
C ALA A 287 -18.47 2.50 8.63
N GLU A 288 -17.49 3.36 8.44
CA GLU A 288 -17.30 4.06 7.17
C GLU A 288 -16.80 3.10 6.10
N ARG A 289 -15.86 2.18 6.42
CA ARG A 289 -15.41 1.18 5.46
C ARG A 289 -16.53 0.27 4.97
N GLU A 290 -17.40 -0.22 5.87
CA GLU A 290 -18.57 -1.02 5.53
C GLU A 290 -19.51 -0.25 4.59
N LYS A 291 -19.79 1.01 4.90
CA LYS A 291 -20.65 1.90 4.11
C LYS A 291 -20.12 2.11 2.69
N GLN A 292 -18.78 2.20 2.51
CA GLN A 292 -18.15 2.42 1.21
C GLN A 292 -18.19 1.22 0.26
N GLY A 293 -18.60 0.03 0.68
CA GLY A 293 -18.56 -1.13 -0.20
C GLY A 293 -19.40 -2.33 0.23
N ASP A 294 -20.21 -2.21 1.28
CA ASP A 294 -21.02 -3.32 1.83
C ASP A 294 -20.21 -4.59 2.13
N TRP A 295 -19.02 -4.39 2.71
CA TRP A 295 -18.07 -5.46 3.02
C TRP A 295 -18.59 -6.37 4.15
N ASP A 296 -18.25 -7.65 4.07
CA ASP A 296 -18.45 -8.58 5.18
C ASP A 296 -17.31 -8.46 6.17
N MET A 297 -17.46 -7.54 7.14
CA MET A 297 -16.42 -7.19 8.09
C MET A 297 -15.96 -8.37 8.97
N GLU A 298 -16.78 -9.41 9.15
CA GLU A 298 -16.40 -10.58 9.96
C GLU A 298 -15.35 -11.48 9.27
N TYR A 299 -15.31 -11.45 7.94
CA TYR A 299 -14.48 -12.34 7.12
C TYR A 299 -13.33 -11.62 6.42
N ILE A 300 -12.99 -10.40 6.86
CA ILE A 300 -11.82 -9.70 6.35
C ILE A 300 -10.56 -10.38 6.89
N ASN A 301 -9.69 -10.81 5.97
CA ASN A 301 -8.38 -11.35 6.27
C ASN A 301 -7.34 -10.22 6.35
N ILE A 302 -6.43 -10.32 7.32
CA ILE A 302 -5.34 -9.36 7.53
C ILE A 302 -4.02 -10.00 7.09
N GLY A 303 -3.30 -9.34 6.19
CA GLY A 303 -1.93 -9.66 5.82
C GLY A 303 -1.74 -10.94 5.02
N ASP A 304 -2.71 -11.39 4.24
CA ASP A 304 -2.63 -12.51 3.28
C ASP A 304 -2.23 -13.89 3.83
N ILE A 305 -2.29 -14.11 5.14
CA ILE A 305 -1.84 -15.38 5.76
C ILE A 305 -2.96 -16.24 6.31
N ASN A 306 -4.23 -15.87 6.15
CA ASN A 306 -5.43 -16.60 6.63
C ASN A 306 -5.40 -17.01 8.11
N GLN A 307 -4.65 -16.31 8.95
CA GLN A 307 -4.49 -16.59 10.38
C GLN A 307 -4.83 -15.38 11.26
N ILE A 308 -4.97 -14.20 10.66
CA ILE A 308 -5.34 -12.96 11.32
C ILE A 308 -6.59 -12.42 10.66
N TRP A 309 -7.59 -12.13 11.46
CA TRP A 309 -8.90 -11.69 10.99
C TRP A 309 -9.24 -10.33 11.60
N HIS A 310 -9.93 -9.51 10.84
CA HIS A 310 -10.34 -8.17 11.26
C HIS A 310 -11.14 -8.16 12.57
N LYS A 311 -11.99 -9.17 12.82
CA LYS A 311 -12.72 -9.32 14.09
C LYS A 311 -11.82 -9.32 15.34
N ASP A 312 -10.54 -9.66 15.17
CA ASP A 312 -9.53 -9.62 16.25
C ASP A 312 -8.81 -8.26 16.32
N LEU A 313 -9.09 -7.36 15.38
CA LEU A 313 -8.52 -6.02 15.27
C LEU A 313 -9.59 -4.99 14.87
N PRO A 314 -10.61 -4.73 15.72
CA PRO A 314 -11.68 -3.78 15.38
C PRO A 314 -11.15 -2.35 15.29
N ILE A 315 -11.63 -1.59 14.30
CA ILE A 315 -11.23 -0.22 14.01
C ILE A 315 -12.42 0.71 14.21
N GLU A 316 -12.52 1.31 15.41
CA GLU A 316 -13.69 2.08 15.83
C GLU A 316 -13.47 3.60 15.89
N ASP A 317 -12.21 4.05 15.82
CA ASP A 317 -11.86 5.46 15.99
C ASP A 317 -12.32 6.32 14.80
N ASN A 318 -12.92 7.47 15.09
CA ASN A 318 -13.48 8.37 14.07
C ASN A 318 -12.69 9.68 13.92
N ARG A 319 -11.45 9.73 14.37
CA ARG A 319 -10.60 10.93 14.35
C ARG A 319 -10.55 11.61 13.00
N PHE A 320 -10.54 10.83 11.91
CA PHE A 320 -10.45 11.32 10.54
C PHE A 320 -11.80 11.52 9.84
N GLU A 321 -12.92 11.52 10.56
CA GLU A 321 -14.28 11.65 9.98
C GLU A 321 -14.42 12.87 9.06
N GLN A 322 -13.72 13.97 9.37
CA GLN A 322 -13.76 15.17 8.53
C GLN A 322 -13.18 14.94 7.13
N LEU A 323 -12.21 14.04 6.99
CA LEU A 323 -11.54 13.74 5.72
C LEU A 323 -12.43 12.91 4.79
N TRP A 324 -13.38 12.14 5.32
CA TRP A 324 -14.23 11.25 4.51
C TRP A 324 -15.17 11.98 3.56
N LYS A 325 -15.28 13.30 3.70
CA LYS A 325 -16.05 14.19 2.81
C LYS A 325 -15.16 15.06 1.91
N CYS A 326 -13.86 14.84 1.95
CA CYS A 326 -12.87 15.65 1.25
C CYS A 326 -12.61 15.11 -0.15
N PHE A 327 -13.15 15.78 -1.17
CA PHE A 327 -13.01 15.38 -2.58
C PHE A 327 -11.79 16.01 -3.28
N THR A 328 -11.28 17.10 -2.75
CA THR A 328 -10.03 17.70 -3.22
C THR A 328 -9.27 18.23 -2.02
N CYS A 329 -7.99 17.94 -1.94
CA CYS A 329 -7.17 18.38 -0.82
C CYS A 329 -5.86 19.03 -1.26
N PHE A 330 -5.35 19.83 -0.36
CA PHE A 330 -4.02 20.44 -0.44
C PHE A 330 -3.38 20.38 0.95
N LEU A 331 -2.20 19.76 1.03
CA LEU A 331 -1.43 19.69 2.26
C LEU A 331 -0.54 20.92 2.37
N ASP A 332 -0.86 21.81 3.32
CA ASP A 332 -0.06 22.97 3.68
C ASP A 332 0.77 22.65 4.94
N ARG A 333 2.03 22.33 4.71
CA ARG A 333 2.95 21.98 5.79
C ARG A 333 3.39 23.19 6.63
N ASP A 334 3.42 24.38 6.05
CA ASP A 334 3.82 25.61 6.77
C ASP A 334 2.76 25.99 7.81
N GLU A 335 1.47 25.77 7.49
CA GLU A 335 0.37 25.98 8.41
C GLU A 335 0.01 24.72 9.23
N ASN A 336 0.64 23.59 8.94
CA ASN A 336 0.31 22.28 9.52
C ASN A 336 -1.18 21.91 9.35
N LYS A 337 -1.68 22.10 8.14
CA LYS A 337 -3.09 21.92 7.78
C LYS A 337 -3.27 21.13 6.49
N LEU A 338 -4.27 20.27 6.46
CA LEU A 338 -4.81 19.72 5.24
C LEU A 338 -6.08 20.49 4.87
N PHE A 339 -6.01 21.30 3.83
CA PHE A 339 -7.18 21.98 3.29
C PHE A 339 -8.01 21.02 2.45
N CYS A 340 -9.31 20.99 2.68
CA CYS A 340 -10.26 20.09 2.02
C CYS A 340 -11.37 20.91 1.38
N TYR A 341 -11.78 20.50 0.19
CA TYR A 341 -12.92 21.03 -0.52
C TYR A 341 -13.97 19.93 -0.64
N ASP A 342 -15.21 20.23 -0.27
CA ASP A 342 -16.31 19.31 -0.45
C ASP A 342 -16.86 19.35 -1.90
N ASP A 343 -17.74 18.40 -2.25
CA ASP A 343 -18.36 18.30 -3.57
C ASP A 343 -19.40 19.40 -3.84
N SER A 344 -19.73 20.23 -2.85
CA SER A 344 -20.79 21.25 -2.96
C SER A 344 -20.38 22.47 -3.78
N GLY A 345 -19.09 22.66 -4.04
CA GLY A 345 -18.54 23.81 -4.74
C GLY A 345 -18.79 25.15 -4.01
N THR A 346 -19.24 25.10 -2.76
CA THR A 346 -19.34 26.27 -1.89
C THR A 346 -17.97 26.55 -1.26
N GLU A 347 -17.67 27.83 -1.00
CA GLU A 347 -16.40 28.29 -0.42
C GLU A 347 -16.17 27.84 1.03
N ASP A 348 -16.95 26.92 1.57
CA ASP A 348 -16.71 26.32 2.88
C ASP A 348 -15.56 25.30 2.79
N SER A 349 -14.34 25.83 2.53
CA SER A 349 -13.12 25.08 2.73
C SER A 349 -13.04 24.68 4.21
N CYS A 350 -13.16 23.40 4.50
CA CYS A 350 -12.75 22.89 5.80
C CYS A 350 -11.24 22.62 5.76
N TYR A 351 -10.61 22.70 6.90
CA TYR A 351 -9.25 22.22 7.05
C TYR A 351 -9.17 21.22 8.21
N TYR A 352 -8.30 20.26 8.08
CA TYR A 352 -7.92 19.37 9.14
C TYR A 352 -6.62 19.92 9.76
N ASP A 353 -6.65 20.21 11.06
CA ASP A 353 -5.49 20.69 11.79
C ASP A 353 -4.60 19.48 12.15
N MET A 354 -3.44 19.40 11.50
CA MET A 354 -2.50 18.31 11.68
C MET A 354 -1.75 18.37 13.02
N SER A 355 -1.73 19.56 13.68
CA SER A 355 -1.05 19.76 14.97
C SER A 355 -1.81 19.17 16.16
N VAL A 356 -3.10 18.89 15.99
CA VAL A 356 -3.96 18.27 17.03
C VAL A 356 -4.00 16.75 16.86
N ALA A 357 -3.26 16.29 15.91
CA ALA A 357 -3.19 14.89 15.54
C ALA A 357 -2.20 14.12 16.44
#